data_801ad247f4dba49ca95ee8029602c843
#
_entry.id   801ad247f4dba49ca95ee8029602c843
#
_cell.length_a   1.000
_cell.length_b   1.000
_cell.length_c   1.000
_cell.angle_alpha   90.00
_cell.angle_beta   90.00
_cell.angle_gamma   90.00
#
_symmetry.space_group_name_H-M   'P 1'
#
loop_
_entity.id
_entity.type
_entity.pdbx_description
1 polymer ?
#
loop_
_entity_poly.entity_id
_entity_poly.type
_entity_poly.pdbx_seq_one_letter_code
_entity_poly.pdbx_strand_id
1 'polypeptide(L)'
;DAAHCTYGEVYEINCARYGREADLPISLFKQALDDAVTGKVTGPEAVLDLRLKAFSDIAQNHVTENIFSHYMYKTLPTGSHLWTFKRQLTHQHALSCFVSALLRLGGRTPQKIMCAKNTGRVFMLDFHPAFDSKGITEFVEPVPFRLTRNLYTFFTPFGVRGDFVVAMAAAAQAMSAPGANIETQMMLFYRDQLMVWPWRRMSGAGPQALLGPTPADVRVMARANVDEVM
;
A
#
# COMPACT_ATOMS: atom_id res chain seq x y z
N ASP A 1 -9.99 15.87 -6.63
CA ASP A 1 -9.30 16.66 -7.67
C ASP A 1 -9.49 15.99 -9.04
N ALA A 2 -9.97 16.75 -10.04
CA ALA A 2 -10.25 16.23 -11.39
C ALA A 2 -9.00 15.59 -12.07
N ALA A 3 -7.81 16.05 -11.72
CA ALA A 3 -6.55 15.60 -12.31
C ALA A 3 -5.98 14.33 -11.67
N HIS A 4 -6.48 13.91 -10.51
CA HIS A 4 -5.98 12.77 -9.75
C HIS A 4 -7.10 11.79 -9.44
N CYS A 5 -6.75 10.55 -9.17
CA CYS A 5 -7.67 9.54 -8.64
C CYS A 5 -6.92 8.55 -7.75
N THR A 6 -7.58 8.09 -6.71
CA THR A 6 -7.12 6.96 -5.91
C THR A 6 -7.44 5.64 -6.62
N TYR A 7 -6.74 4.58 -6.27
CA TYR A 7 -7.07 3.25 -6.80
C TYR A 7 -8.44 2.77 -6.31
N GLY A 8 -8.87 3.24 -5.11
CA GLY A 8 -10.20 3.00 -4.58
C GLY A 8 -11.29 3.67 -5.42
N GLU A 9 -11.14 4.97 -5.73
CA GLU A 9 -12.08 5.71 -6.58
C GLU A 9 -12.25 5.08 -7.97
N VAL A 10 -11.17 4.54 -8.57
CA VAL A 10 -11.28 3.83 -9.85
C VAL A 10 -12.21 2.62 -9.74
N TYR A 11 -12.13 1.88 -8.65
CA TYR A 11 -13.02 0.76 -8.37
C TYR A 11 -14.46 1.23 -8.14
N GLU A 12 -14.68 2.27 -7.33
CA GLU A 12 -16.00 2.84 -7.04
C GLU A 12 -16.68 3.37 -8.30
N ILE A 13 -15.94 4.08 -9.16
CA ILE A 13 -16.43 4.56 -10.47
C ILE A 13 -16.82 3.37 -11.37
N ASN A 14 -16.04 2.29 -11.34
CA ASN A 14 -16.38 1.08 -12.07
C ASN A 14 -17.68 0.46 -11.55
N CYS A 15 -17.84 0.34 -10.24
CA CYS A 15 -19.04 -0.19 -9.61
C CYS A 15 -20.27 0.65 -9.96
N ALA A 16 -20.19 1.97 -9.84
CA ALA A 16 -21.27 2.89 -10.20
C ALA A 16 -21.69 2.76 -11.67
N ARG A 17 -20.71 2.59 -12.57
CA ARG A 17 -20.96 2.42 -14.02
C ARG A 17 -21.76 1.16 -14.35
N TYR A 18 -21.55 0.09 -13.59
CA TYR A 18 -22.21 -1.20 -13.81
C TYR A 18 -23.35 -1.48 -12.84
N GLY A 19 -23.78 -0.48 -12.05
CA GLY A 19 -24.85 -0.62 -11.06
C GLY A 19 -24.54 -1.63 -9.96
N ARG A 20 -23.27 -1.75 -9.58
CA ARG A 20 -22.81 -2.65 -8.51
C ARG A 20 -22.51 -1.86 -7.25
N GLU A 21 -22.77 -2.48 -6.09
CA GLU A 21 -22.38 -1.92 -4.80
C GLU A 21 -20.88 -2.11 -4.56
N ALA A 22 -20.17 -1.04 -4.19
CA ALA A 22 -18.72 -1.08 -3.94
C ALA A 22 -18.37 -1.95 -2.73
N ASP A 23 -19.23 -1.99 -1.71
CA ASP A 23 -19.02 -2.76 -0.48
C ASP A 23 -19.43 -4.24 -0.59
N LEU A 24 -20.06 -4.64 -1.69
CA LEU A 24 -20.52 -6.02 -1.90
C LEU A 24 -19.41 -7.06 -1.70
N PRO A 25 -18.18 -6.91 -2.23
CA PRO A 25 -17.12 -7.90 -2.02
C PRO A 25 -16.74 -8.09 -0.55
N ILE A 26 -16.76 -7.01 0.22
CA ILE A 26 -16.45 -7.06 1.67
C ILE A 26 -17.58 -7.76 2.42
N SER A 27 -18.82 -7.47 2.08
CA SER A 27 -20.01 -8.10 2.68
C SER A 27 -20.04 -9.60 2.40
N LEU A 28 -19.77 -10.01 1.17
CA LEU A 28 -19.69 -11.42 0.78
C LEU A 28 -18.57 -12.16 1.51
N PHE A 29 -17.41 -11.52 1.65
CA PHE A 29 -16.29 -12.11 2.38
C PHE A 29 -16.62 -12.29 3.87
N LYS A 30 -17.24 -11.30 4.51
CA LYS A 30 -17.71 -11.40 5.90
C LYS A 30 -18.74 -12.53 6.05
N GLN A 31 -19.75 -12.58 5.18
CA GLN A 31 -20.76 -13.63 5.19
C GLN A 31 -20.15 -15.03 5.06
N ALA A 32 -19.19 -15.22 4.16
CA ALA A 32 -18.51 -16.50 4.01
C ALA A 32 -17.71 -16.89 5.27
N LEU A 33 -17.20 -15.91 6.03
CA LEU A 33 -16.49 -16.16 7.30
C LEU A 33 -17.42 -16.42 8.48
N ASP A 34 -18.68 -15.99 8.42
CA ASP A 34 -19.65 -16.22 9.51
C ASP A 34 -19.85 -17.71 9.80
N ASP A 35 -19.71 -18.59 8.80
CA ASP A 35 -19.75 -20.04 8.97
C ASP A 35 -18.57 -20.56 9.82
N ALA A 36 -17.41 -19.91 9.74
CA ALA A 36 -16.28 -20.23 10.62
C ALA A 36 -16.49 -19.68 12.04
N VAL A 37 -17.02 -18.46 12.16
CA VAL A 37 -17.33 -17.82 13.44
C VAL A 37 -18.42 -18.57 14.21
N THR A 38 -19.43 -19.09 13.50
CA THR A 38 -20.52 -19.88 14.10
C THR A 38 -20.12 -21.32 14.47
N GLY A 39 -18.85 -21.69 14.29
CA GLY A 39 -18.32 -23.01 14.66
C GLY A 39 -18.73 -24.15 13.72
N LYS A 40 -19.32 -23.86 12.58
CA LYS A 40 -19.63 -24.87 11.55
C LYS A 40 -18.36 -25.41 10.88
N VAL A 41 -17.30 -24.61 10.84
CA VAL A 41 -15.98 -24.97 10.32
C VAL A 41 -14.97 -24.80 11.45
N THR A 42 -14.36 -25.90 11.85
CA THR A 42 -13.36 -25.93 12.94
C THR A 42 -12.00 -26.40 12.42
N GLY A 43 -10.94 -25.79 12.95
CA GLY A 43 -9.56 -26.08 12.57
C GLY A 43 -8.94 -25.02 11.66
N PRO A 44 -7.64 -24.72 11.88
CA PRO A 44 -6.96 -23.62 11.18
C PRO A 44 -6.86 -23.84 9.66
N GLU A 45 -6.66 -25.07 9.21
CA GLU A 45 -6.57 -25.41 7.79
C GLU A 45 -7.92 -25.23 7.08
N ALA A 46 -9.00 -25.73 7.67
CA ALA A 46 -10.34 -25.60 7.11
C ALA A 46 -10.80 -24.14 7.04
N VAL A 47 -10.45 -23.32 8.04
CA VAL A 47 -10.71 -21.87 8.02
C VAL A 47 -9.88 -21.18 6.93
N LEU A 48 -8.63 -21.59 6.72
CA LEU A 48 -7.78 -21.06 5.65
C LEU A 48 -8.37 -21.40 4.27
N ASP A 49 -8.77 -22.65 4.07
CA ASP A 49 -9.41 -23.09 2.81
C ASP A 49 -10.70 -22.33 2.52
N LEU A 50 -11.51 -22.10 3.55
CA LEU A 50 -12.72 -21.29 3.44
C LEU A 50 -12.42 -19.85 2.99
N ARG A 51 -11.39 -19.22 3.61
CA ARG A 51 -10.93 -17.88 3.24
C ARG A 51 -10.41 -17.81 1.81
N LEU A 52 -9.61 -18.80 1.39
CA LEU A 52 -9.08 -18.87 0.04
C LEU A 52 -10.19 -19.07 -1.00
N LYS A 53 -11.18 -19.90 -0.69
CA LYS A 53 -12.33 -20.15 -1.56
C LYS A 53 -13.19 -18.91 -1.73
N ALA A 54 -13.52 -18.23 -0.62
CA ALA A 54 -14.27 -16.97 -0.64
C ALA A 54 -13.51 -15.88 -1.39
N PHE A 55 -12.21 -15.75 -1.15
CA PHE A 55 -11.37 -14.80 -1.89
C PHE A 55 -11.32 -15.10 -3.38
N SER A 56 -11.18 -16.36 -3.76
CA SER A 56 -11.11 -16.78 -5.17
C SER A 56 -12.42 -16.49 -5.90
N ASP A 57 -13.56 -16.79 -5.28
CA ASP A 57 -14.87 -16.50 -5.83
C ASP A 57 -15.10 -15.00 -6.04
N ILE A 58 -14.83 -14.19 -5.01
CA ILE A 58 -14.93 -12.74 -5.10
C ILE A 58 -13.99 -12.20 -6.19
N ALA A 59 -12.78 -12.72 -6.26
CA ALA A 59 -11.76 -12.31 -7.21
C ALA A 59 -12.16 -12.60 -8.67
N GLN A 60 -12.87 -13.70 -8.91
CA GLN A 60 -13.30 -14.10 -10.26
C GLN A 60 -14.61 -13.42 -10.68
N ASN A 61 -15.57 -13.31 -9.77
CA ASN A 61 -16.94 -12.94 -10.11
C ASN A 61 -17.28 -11.47 -9.82
N HIS A 62 -16.60 -10.84 -8.85
CA HIS A 62 -16.95 -9.49 -8.39
C HIS A 62 -15.87 -8.45 -8.63
N VAL A 63 -14.60 -8.78 -8.42
CA VAL A 63 -13.47 -7.84 -8.58
C VAL A 63 -12.53 -8.36 -9.66
N THR A 64 -12.87 -8.09 -10.93
CA THR A 64 -12.05 -8.52 -12.07
C THR A 64 -10.69 -7.78 -12.11
N GLU A 65 -9.72 -8.40 -12.76
CA GLU A 65 -8.35 -7.85 -12.85
C GLU A 65 -8.17 -6.73 -13.88
N ASN A 66 -9.22 -6.43 -14.67
CA ASN A 66 -9.16 -5.48 -15.78
C ASN A 66 -9.79 -4.11 -15.48
N ILE A 67 -10.25 -3.87 -14.26
CA ILE A 67 -10.97 -2.65 -13.88
C ILE A 67 -10.11 -1.40 -14.14
N PHE A 68 -8.87 -1.42 -13.65
CA PHE A 68 -7.94 -0.30 -13.82
C PHE A 68 -7.57 -0.09 -15.29
N SER A 69 -7.32 -1.16 -16.01
CA SER A 69 -7.03 -1.12 -17.46
C SER A 69 -8.19 -0.50 -18.24
N HIS A 70 -9.42 -0.95 -18.01
CA HIS A 70 -10.60 -0.42 -18.69
C HIS A 70 -10.84 1.06 -18.36
N TYR A 71 -10.59 1.46 -17.12
CA TYR A 71 -10.71 2.86 -16.73
C TYR A 71 -9.72 3.74 -17.48
N MET A 72 -8.43 3.35 -17.53
CA MET A 72 -7.39 4.11 -18.18
C MET A 72 -7.54 4.16 -19.71
N TYR A 73 -7.95 3.05 -20.34
CA TYR A 73 -8.26 3.01 -21.79
C TYR A 73 -9.37 3.99 -22.18
N LYS A 74 -10.33 4.24 -21.30
CA LYS A 74 -11.42 5.19 -21.55
C LYS A 74 -11.07 6.63 -21.17
N THR A 75 -10.09 6.84 -20.33
CA THR A 75 -9.71 8.15 -19.81
C THR A 75 -8.64 8.81 -20.68
N LEU A 76 -7.72 8.01 -21.22
CA LEU A 76 -6.60 8.52 -22.02
C LEU A 76 -6.98 8.63 -23.50
N PRO A 77 -6.67 9.77 -24.16
CA PRO A 77 -7.22 10.09 -25.48
C PRO A 77 -6.60 9.28 -26.63
N THR A 78 -5.36 8.83 -26.48
CA THR A 78 -4.64 8.11 -27.55
C THR A 78 -3.78 6.97 -27.01
N GLY A 79 -3.44 6.02 -27.88
CA GLY A 79 -2.55 4.90 -27.54
C GLY A 79 -1.15 5.36 -27.11
N SER A 80 -0.64 6.44 -27.69
CA SER A 80 0.65 7.02 -27.31
C SER A 80 0.63 7.58 -25.88
N HIS A 81 -0.45 8.29 -25.50
CA HIS A 81 -0.62 8.76 -24.13
C HIS A 81 -0.76 7.58 -23.14
N LEU A 82 -1.51 6.55 -23.52
CA LEU A 82 -1.65 5.37 -22.69
C LEU A 82 -0.30 4.66 -22.48
N TRP A 83 0.52 4.55 -23.53
CA TRP A 83 1.84 3.95 -23.43
C TRP A 83 2.75 4.72 -22.48
N THR A 84 2.83 6.04 -22.65
CA THR A 84 3.64 6.92 -21.80
C THR A 84 3.15 6.88 -20.35
N PHE A 85 1.84 6.95 -20.13
CA PHE A 85 1.22 6.83 -18.82
C PHE A 85 1.56 5.50 -18.15
N LYS A 86 1.38 4.39 -18.87
CA LYS A 86 1.64 3.04 -18.39
C LYS A 86 3.08 2.86 -17.93
N ARG A 87 4.02 3.29 -18.76
CA ARG A 87 5.45 3.27 -18.44
C ARG A 87 5.76 4.11 -17.20
N GLN A 88 5.27 5.33 -17.16
CA GLN A 88 5.49 6.24 -16.04
C GLN A 88 4.88 5.69 -14.74
N LEU A 89 3.65 5.17 -14.80
CA LEU A 89 2.98 4.56 -13.66
C LEU A 89 3.76 3.35 -13.14
N THR A 90 4.26 2.50 -14.03
CA THR A 90 5.05 1.31 -13.66
C THR A 90 6.30 1.70 -12.87
N HIS A 91 7.06 2.67 -13.37
CA HIS A 91 8.27 3.16 -12.68
C HIS A 91 7.94 3.82 -11.35
N GLN A 92 6.95 4.72 -11.32
CA GLN A 92 6.56 5.44 -10.10
C GLN A 92 6.00 4.50 -9.03
N HIS A 93 5.20 3.52 -9.44
CA HIS A 93 4.66 2.53 -8.51
C HIS A 93 5.77 1.62 -7.97
N ALA A 94 6.73 1.22 -8.78
CA ALA A 94 7.89 0.45 -8.35
C ALA A 94 8.72 1.21 -7.29
N LEU A 95 8.99 2.50 -7.54
CA LEU A 95 9.67 3.37 -6.56
C LEU A 95 8.87 3.51 -5.27
N SER A 96 7.57 3.73 -5.37
CA SER A 96 6.66 3.81 -4.22
C SER A 96 6.65 2.51 -3.41
N CYS A 97 6.63 1.36 -4.08
CA CYS A 97 6.71 0.04 -3.44
C CYS A 97 8.05 -0.15 -2.72
N PHE A 98 9.15 0.22 -3.36
CA PHE A 98 10.49 0.11 -2.77
C PHE A 98 10.62 0.97 -1.51
N VAL A 99 10.23 2.24 -1.58
CA VAL A 99 10.29 3.16 -0.44
C VAL A 99 9.34 2.70 0.68
N SER A 100 8.14 2.20 0.33
CA SER A 100 7.21 1.65 1.32
C SER A 100 7.78 0.46 2.08
N ALA A 101 8.48 -0.43 1.38
CA ALA A 101 9.13 -1.58 1.99
C ALA A 101 10.31 -1.14 2.87
N LEU A 102 11.17 -0.25 2.36
CA LEU A 102 12.34 0.25 3.06
C LEU A 102 11.96 0.97 4.37
N LEU A 103 10.97 1.85 4.32
CA LEU A 103 10.54 2.64 5.48
C LEU A 103 9.43 1.95 6.31
N ARG A 104 9.08 0.71 6.00
CA ARG A 104 8.02 -0.07 6.68
C ARG A 104 6.72 0.72 6.81
N LEU A 105 6.29 1.38 5.72
CA LEU A 105 5.08 2.18 5.73
C LEU A 105 3.85 1.29 5.84
N GLY A 106 2.97 1.64 6.79
CA GLY A 106 1.67 0.98 6.97
C GLY A 106 0.53 1.65 6.19
N GLY A 107 -0.68 1.08 6.31
CA GLY A 107 -1.90 1.71 5.82
C GLY A 107 -2.00 1.86 4.30
N ARG A 108 -1.43 0.95 3.53
CA ARG A 108 -1.38 0.99 2.06
C ARG A 108 -2.70 0.55 1.41
N THR A 109 -3.81 1.15 1.82
CA THR A 109 -5.13 0.86 1.23
C THR A 109 -5.27 1.49 -0.16
N PRO A 110 -6.15 0.98 -1.02
CA PRO A 110 -6.37 1.56 -2.35
C PRO A 110 -6.83 3.02 -2.33
N GLN A 111 -7.47 3.47 -1.26
CA GLN A 111 -7.91 4.84 -1.05
C GLN A 111 -6.75 5.80 -0.74
N LYS A 112 -5.61 5.26 -0.28
CA LYS A 112 -4.43 6.05 0.12
C LYS A 112 -3.34 6.09 -0.93
N ILE A 113 -3.49 5.34 -2.01
CA ILE A 113 -2.58 5.37 -3.16
C ILE A 113 -3.30 6.07 -4.32
N MET A 114 -2.74 7.17 -4.76
CA MET A 114 -3.32 8.05 -5.77
C MET A 114 -2.39 8.14 -6.99
N CYS A 115 -2.96 8.28 -8.16
CA CYS A 115 -2.21 8.58 -9.38
C CYS A 115 -2.75 9.81 -10.11
N ALA A 116 -1.85 10.54 -10.75
CA ALA A 116 -2.22 11.62 -11.68
C ALA A 116 -2.68 11.02 -13.00
N LYS A 117 -3.92 11.31 -13.42
CA LYS A 117 -4.57 10.71 -14.60
C LYS A 117 -3.88 11.00 -15.92
N ASN A 118 -3.15 12.10 -16.00
CA ASN A 118 -2.48 12.53 -17.23
C ASN A 118 -1.01 12.09 -17.32
N THR A 119 -0.32 11.94 -16.18
CA THR A 119 1.13 11.68 -16.16
C THR A 119 1.50 10.31 -15.59
N GLY A 120 0.61 9.64 -14.88
CA GLY A 120 0.93 8.38 -14.20
C GLY A 120 1.83 8.53 -12.96
N ARG A 121 2.01 9.75 -12.43
CA ARG A 121 2.73 9.95 -11.16
C ARG A 121 1.94 9.35 -10.02
N VAL A 122 2.63 8.65 -9.13
CA VAL A 122 2.03 7.98 -7.96
C VAL A 122 2.33 8.78 -6.70
N PHE A 123 1.32 8.92 -5.86
CA PHE A 123 1.40 9.60 -4.57
C PHE A 123 0.83 8.69 -3.49
N MET A 124 1.48 8.66 -2.34
CA MET A 124 0.95 8.04 -1.13
C MET A 124 0.41 9.14 -0.21
N LEU A 125 -0.85 9.02 0.19
CA LEU A 125 -1.51 10.04 1.04
C LEU A 125 -1.05 9.96 2.50
N ASP A 126 -0.81 8.74 3.00
CA ASP A 126 -0.29 8.52 4.35
C ASP A 126 1.12 7.96 4.28
N PHE A 127 2.09 8.77 4.66
CA PHE A 127 3.50 8.41 4.65
C PHE A 127 4.00 8.20 6.08
N HIS A 128 3.46 7.16 6.75
CA HIS A 128 3.75 6.89 8.15
C HIS A 128 4.16 5.43 8.34
N PRO A 129 5.27 5.17 9.04
CA PRO A 129 5.60 3.83 9.51
C PRO A 129 4.63 3.41 10.63
N ALA A 130 4.42 2.12 10.77
CA ALA A 130 3.78 1.56 11.94
C ALA A 130 4.84 1.30 13.02
N PHE A 131 4.52 1.66 14.27
CA PHE A 131 5.39 1.42 15.41
C PHE A 131 4.69 0.53 16.43
N ASP A 132 5.45 -0.38 17.03
CA ASP A 132 5.03 -1.17 18.19
C ASP A 132 4.92 -0.31 19.46
N SER A 133 4.66 -0.96 20.60
CA SER A 133 4.57 -0.26 21.90
C SER A 133 5.89 0.39 22.35
N LYS A 134 7.02 -0.04 21.80
CA LYS A 134 8.38 0.43 22.13
C LYS A 134 8.90 1.48 21.15
N GLY A 135 8.12 1.81 20.12
CA GLY A 135 8.55 2.75 19.06
C GLY A 135 9.47 2.11 18.01
N ILE A 136 9.47 0.79 17.90
CA ILE A 136 10.17 0.07 16.84
C ILE A 136 9.19 -0.17 15.69
N THR A 137 9.68 -0.01 14.46
CA THR A 137 8.85 -0.23 13.27
C THR A 137 8.49 -1.68 13.10
N GLU A 138 7.23 -1.94 12.75
CA GLU A 138 6.72 -3.28 12.48
C GLU A 138 6.09 -3.38 11.10
N PHE A 139 6.11 -4.59 10.53
CA PHE A 139 5.33 -4.89 9.34
C PHE A 139 3.89 -5.21 9.74
N VAL A 140 2.98 -4.26 9.57
CA VAL A 140 1.53 -4.46 9.84
C VAL A 140 0.92 -5.39 8.80
N GLU A 141 1.41 -5.35 7.58
CA GLU A 141 0.91 -6.15 6.48
C GLU A 141 1.87 -7.32 6.17
N PRO A 142 1.36 -8.52 5.84
CA PRO A 142 2.19 -9.71 5.62
C PRO A 142 3.06 -9.63 4.37
N VAL A 143 2.87 -8.60 3.54
CA VAL A 143 3.64 -8.37 2.30
C VAL A 143 4.38 -7.04 2.38
N PRO A 144 5.61 -6.94 1.84
CA PRO A 144 6.44 -5.74 1.98
C PRO A 144 5.88 -4.53 1.21
N PHE A 145 5.10 -4.73 0.14
CA PHE A 145 4.47 -3.68 -0.65
C PHE A 145 3.16 -4.15 -1.28
N ARG A 146 2.34 -3.22 -1.73
CA ARG A 146 1.05 -3.52 -2.35
C ARG A 146 1.15 -3.56 -3.87
N LEU A 147 1.01 -4.76 -4.45
CA LEU A 147 0.87 -4.97 -5.88
C LEU A 147 -0.42 -5.77 -6.13
N THR A 148 -1.49 -5.08 -6.54
CA THR A 148 -2.78 -5.71 -6.80
C THR A 148 -2.79 -6.40 -8.16
N ARG A 149 -3.71 -7.36 -8.37
CA ARG A 149 -3.92 -8.02 -9.67
C ARG A 149 -4.23 -7.01 -10.78
N ASN A 150 -5.00 -5.98 -10.48
CA ASN A 150 -5.33 -4.92 -11.43
C ASN A 150 -4.09 -4.16 -11.91
N LEU A 151 -3.16 -3.85 -11.02
CA LEU A 151 -1.88 -3.20 -11.39
C LEU A 151 -0.97 -4.16 -12.14
N TYR A 152 -0.88 -5.42 -11.66
CA TYR A 152 -0.12 -6.45 -12.35
C TYR A 152 -0.57 -6.62 -13.81
N THR A 153 -1.86 -6.76 -14.04
CA THR A 153 -2.45 -6.88 -15.39
C THR A 153 -2.24 -5.60 -16.19
N PHE A 154 -2.37 -4.43 -15.57
CA PHE A 154 -2.13 -3.16 -16.25
C PHE A 154 -0.67 -3.01 -16.70
N PHE A 155 0.31 -3.49 -15.95
CA PHE A 155 1.72 -3.40 -16.31
C PHE A 155 2.13 -4.29 -17.48
N THR A 156 1.32 -5.28 -17.87
CA THR A 156 1.59 -6.07 -19.08
C THR A 156 1.47 -5.21 -20.35
N PRO A 157 2.30 -5.42 -21.38
CA PRO A 157 3.28 -6.52 -21.57
C PRO A 157 4.62 -6.36 -20.85
N PHE A 158 4.92 -5.21 -20.21
CA PHE A 158 6.19 -4.99 -19.52
C PHE A 158 6.36 -5.94 -18.33
N GLY A 159 5.25 -6.23 -17.65
CA GLY A 159 5.19 -7.13 -16.52
C GLY A 159 6.03 -6.70 -15.31
N VAL A 160 5.88 -7.42 -14.22
CA VAL A 160 6.68 -7.18 -13.02
C VAL A 160 8.16 -7.51 -13.25
N ARG A 161 8.45 -8.54 -14.07
CA ARG A 161 9.83 -8.94 -14.38
C ARG A 161 10.57 -7.99 -15.35
N GLY A 162 9.87 -7.03 -15.93
CA GLY A 162 10.43 -5.99 -16.81
C GLY A 162 10.73 -4.69 -16.04
N ASP A 163 10.17 -3.60 -16.54
CA ASP A 163 10.41 -2.23 -16.07
C ASP A 163 10.20 -2.04 -14.55
N PHE A 164 9.27 -2.78 -13.95
CA PHE A 164 8.99 -2.68 -12.51
C PHE A 164 10.19 -3.12 -11.66
N VAL A 165 10.73 -4.32 -11.90
CA VAL A 165 11.88 -4.84 -11.16
C VAL A 165 13.13 -4.03 -11.46
N VAL A 166 13.32 -3.61 -12.72
CA VAL A 166 14.46 -2.77 -13.11
C VAL A 166 14.43 -1.42 -12.38
N ALA A 167 13.26 -0.80 -12.26
CA ALA A 167 13.12 0.45 -11.51
C ALA A 167 13.40 0.26 -10.00
N MET A 168 12.94 -0.84 -9.39
CA MET A 168 13.26 -1.17 -8.00
C MET A 168 14.76 -1.40 -7.80
N ALA A 169 15.41 -2.15 -8.70
CA ALA A 169 16.84 -2.41 -8.64
C ALA A 169 17.66 -1.12 -8.80
N ALA A 170 17.27 -0.25 -9.73
CA ALA A 170 17.91 1.05 -9.90
C ALA A 170 17.77 1.95 -8.66
N ALA A 171 16.59 1.93 -8.01
CA ALA A 171 16.39 2.64 -6.75
C ALA A 171 17.29 2.08 -5.64
N ALA A 172 17.36 0.75 -5.50
CA ALA A 172 18.24 0.11 -4.52
C ALA A 172 19.70 0.47 -4.75
N GLN A 173 20.19 0.42 -5.99
CA GLN A 173 21.56 0.81 -6.34
C GLN A 173 21.84 2.29 -6.03
N ALA A 174 20.90 3.18 -6.37
CA ALA A 174 21.05 4.62 -6.10
C ALA A 174 21.10 4.90 -4.58
N MET A 175 20.30 4.22 -3.79
CA MET A 175 20.28 4.38 -2.33
C MET A 175 21.47 3.72 -1.64
N SER A 176 22.05 2.67 -2.22
CA SER A 176 23.26 2.02 -1.71
C SER A 176 24.55 2.77 -2.10
N ALA A 177 24.47 3.81 -2.93
CA ALA A 177 25.64 4.57 -3.34
C ALA A 177 26.26 5.31 -2.14
N PRO A 178 27.59 5.37 -2.01
CA PRO A 178 28.26 5.97 -0.84
C PRO A 178 27.88 7.44 -0.57
N GLY A 179 27.43 8.17 -1.60
CA GLY A 179 26.98 9.57 -1.49
C GLY A 179 25.52 9.76 -1.14
N ALA A 180 24.73 8.70 -1.05
CA ALA A 180 23.27 8.80 -0.85
C ALA A 180 22.86 9.24 0.56
N ASN A 181 23.76 9.05 1.56
CA ASN A 181 23.51 9.37 2.99
C ASN A 181 22.14 8.86 3.51
N ILE A 182 21.74 7.69 3.05
CA ILE A 182 20.41 7.13 3.35
C ILE A 182 20.18 6.96 4.85
N GLU A 183 21.21 6.55 5.59
CA GLU A 183 21.15 6.39 7.03
C GLU A 183 20.74 7.71 7.72
N THR A 184 21.35 8.83 7.36
CA THR A 184 21.00 10.14 7.91
C THR A 184 19.57 10.55 7.57
N GLN A 185 19.13 10.28 6.34
CA GLN A 185 17.76 10.60 5.92
C GLN A 185 16.73 9.74 6.66
N MET A 186 17.00 8.46 6.84
CA MET A 186 16.15 7.56 7.63
C MET A 186 16.13 7.97 9.11
N MET A 187 17.26 8.34 9.68
CA MET A 187 17.33 8.87 11.04
C MET A 187 16.43 10.10 11.23
N LEU A 188 16.49 11.05 10.29
CA LEU A 188 15.64 12.25 10.33
C LEU A 188 14.17 11.87 10.19
N PHE A 189 13.84 11.00 9.24
CA PHE A 189 12.47 10.54 9.02
C PHE A 189 11.90 9.86 10.27
N TYR A 190 12.56 8.85 10.82
CA TYR A 190 12.06 8.14 11.99
C TYR A 190 11.98 9.04 13.22
N ARG A 191 12.94 9.92 13.43
CA ARG A 191 12.88 10.90 14.51
C ARG A 191 11.62 11.77 14.42
N ASP A 192 11.35 12.33 13.27
CA ASP A 192 10.20 13.20 13.06
C ASP A 192 8.87 12.43 13.22
N GLN A 193 8.81 11.19 12.75
CA GLN A 193 7.64 10.33 12.95
C GLN A 193 7.43 9.96 14.42
N LEU A 194 8.48 9.64 15.15
CA LEU A 194 8.42 9.28 16.57
C LEU A 194 8.05 10.47 17.46
N MET A 195 8.40 11.69 17.08
CA MET A 195 7.96 12.91 17.79
C MET A 195 6.43 13.11 17.73
N VAL A 196 5.82 12.70 16.62
CA VAL A 196 4.37 12.84 16.41
C VAL A 196 3.58 11.60 16.83
N TRP A 197 4.23 10.44 16.90
CA TRP A 197 3.61 9.16 17.22
C TRP A 197 2.81 9.09 18.53
N PRO A 198 3.29 9.62 19.69
CA PRO A 198 2.50 9.64 20.91
C PRO A 198 1.18 10.39 20.75
N TRP A 199 1.18 11.51 20.05
CA TRP A 199 -0.03 12.31 19.80
C TRP A 199 -1.05 11.56 18.95
N ARG A 200 -0.62 10.78 17.99
CA ARG A 200 -1.52 9.94 17.18
C ARG A 200 -2.14 8.80 17.99
N ARG A 201 -1.39 8.27 18.94
CA ARG A 201 -1.85 7.20 19.83
C ARG A 201 -2.84 7.69 20.89
N MET A 202 -2.74 8.94 21.27
CA MET A 202 -3.52 9.55 22.34
C MET A 202 -4.95 9.93 21.97
N SER A 203 -5.33 9.93 20.70
CA SER A 203 -6.73 10.21 20.31
C SER A 203 -7.74 9.21 20.89
N GLY A 204 -7.32 8.24 21.69
CA GLY A 204 -8.16 7.29 22.44
C GLY A 204 -7.72 6.98 23.87
N ALA A 205 -6.67 7.62 24.42
CA ALA A 205 -6.10 7.29 25.72
C ALA A 205 -6.21 8.43 26.73
N GLY A 206 -6.44 8.11 28.01
CA GLY A 206 -6.66 9.08 29.09
C GLY A 206 -5.41 9.89 29.48
N PRO A 207 -5.52 10.77 30.51
CA PRO A 207 -4.55 11.84 30.83
C PRO A 207 -3.12 11.40 31.19
N GLN A 208 -2.90 10.12 31.51
CA GLN A 208 -1.57 9.59 31.87
C GLN A 208 -0.65 9.34 30.67
N ALA A 209 -1.16 9.44 29.46
CA ALA A 209 -0.38 9.31 28.22
C ALA A 209 0.36 10.61 27.81
N LEU A 210 0.30 11.66 28.64
CA LEU A 210 0.86 13.00 28.35
C LEU A 210 2.41 13.09 28.40
N LEU A 211 3.08 12.07 28.94
CA LEU A 211 4.54 11.99 28.94
C LEU A 211 5.00 11.20 27.70
N GLY A 212 5.09 11.90 26.58
CA GLY A 212 5.74 11.36 25.38
C GLY A 212 7.24 11.07 25.62
N PRO A 213 7.88 10.31 24.73
CA PRO A 213 9.31 10.02 24.85
C PRO A 213 10.12 11.33 24.84
N THR A 214 11.19 11.37 25.64
CA THR A 214 12.11 12.51 25.63
C THR A 214 12.85 12.59 24.28
N PRO A 215 13.40 13.76 23.91
CA PRO A 215 14.22 13.86 22.68
C PRO A 215 15.41 12.88 22.65
N ALA A 216 15.94 12.50 23.81
CA ALA A 216 16.99 11.49 23.92
C ALA A 216 16.45 10.09 23.60
N ASP A 217 15.30 9.72 24.15
CA ASP A 217 14.64 8.44 23.86
C ASP A 217 14.28 8.32 22.37
N VAL A 218 13.73 9.38 21.78
CA VAL A 218 13.40 9.45 20.35
C VAL A 218 14.63 9.19 19.48
N ARG A 219 15.79 9.73 19.86
CA ARG A 219 17.05 9.50 19.13
C ARG A 219 17.50 8.04 19.20
N VAL A 220 17.38 7.41 20.37
CA VAL A 220 17.72 5.99 20.57
C VAL A 220 16.77 5.10 19.76
N MET A 221 15.47 5.36 19.84
CA MET A 221 14.46 4.63 19.06
C MET A 221 14.67 4.78 17.54
N ALA A 222 14.94 6.01 17.07
CA ALA A 222 15.22 6.25 15.66
C ALA A 222 16.46 5.49 15.19
N ARG A 223 17.51 5.44 16.00
CA ARG A 223 18.72 4.65 15.69
C ARG A 223 18.41 3.17 15.60
N ALA A 224 17.69 2.62 16.56
CA ALA A 224 17.29 1.22 16.54
C ALA A 224 16.47 0.85 15.28
N ASN A 225 15.57 1.73 14.83
CA ASN A 225 14.80 1.54 13.61
C ASN A 225 15.68 1.56 12.34
N VAL A 226 16.71 2.40 12.30
CA VAL A 226 17.65 2.42 11.18
C VAL A 226 18.50 1.15 11.15
N ASP A 227 19.05 0.76 12.30
CA ASP A 227 19.90 -0.44 12.43
C ASP A 227 19.15 -1.72 12.06
N GLU A 228 17.82 -1.75 12.24
CA GLU A 228 16.98 -2.90 11.86
C GLU A 228 16.72 -3.00 10.35
N VAL A 229 16.81 -1.88 9.63
CA VAL A 229 16.53 -1.81 8.18
C VAL A 229 17.80 -1.91 7.35
N MET A 230 18.93 -1.41 7.86
CA MET A 230 20.22 -1.39 7.17
C MET A 230 20.96 -2.71 7.29
#